data_3fe7e7b15783b5b72c9e7c2fe87fd95b
#
_entry.id   3fe7e7b15783b5b72c9e7c2fe87fd95b
#
_cell.length_a   1.000
_cell.length_b   1.000
_cell.length_c   1.000
_cell.angle_alpha   90.00
_cell.angle_beta   90.00
_cell.angle_gamma   90.00
#
_symmetry.space_group_name_H-M   'P 1'
#
loop_
_entity.id
_entity.type
_entity.pdbx_description
1 polymer ?
#
loop_
_entity_poly.entity_id
_entity_poly.type
_entity_poly.pdbx_seq_one_letter_code
_entity_poly.pdbx_strand_id
1 'polypeptide(L)'
;MKTKICSIICIICLLLGLSVLLTSCNSDDGMTLAGVEINANGELVLTYGDGTSQNLGVVVGKDGADGKDGKDGIDGKDGIDGKDGVDGKDGADGKDGIDGKDGKDGKDGQGGTIIIESGTSNIALASAKGLRSAVNIISNFKSTVQSGWYPGNSSTQEYAGGGSGVIYMMDKEEGDAFIITNYHVVYDADNYTANGISDDINVYLYGSEYVEMGIPATYVGGSLYYDIAVLRIEDSDVLKNSDACAVTVADSDKVVVGSTAIAIGNAKGYGLSTSVGIVSVDSEYTSMLGADNKTTVTFRVMRVDAAVNQGNSGGGVHDANGDLIGIVNSKIIADGVEGIGRLIPSNIAVSVANNIIDHCYGTDLESVQRALLGITLGISDSKAVYDAQTGMFTIEETVIVQAVSAGALADGLLKEGDVLVSAAINGNAKEITRQFHMIDMSLDMRVGDVITMNVLRDGEEIAVNITLTKDCLTAY
;
A
#
# COMPACT_ATOMS: atom_id res chain seq x y z
N MET A 1 19.19 26.89 36.20
CA MET A 1 17.74 26.96 36.39
C MET A 1 16.96 27.18 35.12
N LYS A 2 17.53 27.88 34.12
CA LYS A 2 16.88 28.12 32.79
C LYS A 2 16.66 26.85 31.95
N THR A 3 17.55 25.87 32.00
CA THR A 3 17.44 24.60 31.23
C THR A 3 16.35 23.65 31.73
N LYS A 4 15.99 23.70 33.01
CA LYS A 4 14.91 22.83 33.56
C LYS A 4 13.50 23.33 33.25
N ILE A 5 13.33 24.64 33.10
CA ILE A 5 12.03 25.25 32.76
C ILE A 5 11.69 24.96 31.28
N CYS A 6 12.68 25.04 30.37
CA CYS A 6 12.47 24.68 28.96
C CYS A 6 12.07 23.21 28.77
N SER A 7 12.67 22.29 29.52
CA SER A 7 12.34 20.86 29.49
C SER A 7 10.93 20.56 30.01
N ILE A 8 10.44 21.29 31.02
CA ILE A 8 9.08 21.11 31.54
C ILE A 8 8.03 21.65 30.56
N ILE A 9 8.31 22.77 29.90
CA ILE A 9 7.42 23.35 28.89
C ILE A 9 7.34 22.43 27.65
N CYS A 10 8.46 21.85 27.21
CA CYS A 10 8.45 20.84 26.13
C CYS A 10 7.63 19.59 26.49
N ILE A 11 7.68 19.13 27.75
CA ILE A 11 6.91 17.95 28.17
C ILE A 11 5.41 18.27 28.24
N ILE A 12 5.02 19.46 28.67
CA ILE A 12 3.61 19.89 28.69
C ILE A 12 3.08 20.13 27.28
N CYS A 13 3.88 20.68 26.36
CA CYS A 13 3.51 20.82 24.94
C CYS A 13 3.39 19.46 24.22
N LEU A 14 4.21 18.45 24.58
CA LEU A 14 4.11 17.10 24.05
C LEU A 14 2.86 16.36 24.53
N LEU A 15 2.40 16.63 25.75
CA LEU A 15 1.22 15.98 26.35
C LEU A 15 -0.11 16.60 25.89
N LEU A 16 -0.09 17.81 25.33
CA LEU A 16 -1.32 18.54 24.95
C LEU A 16 -1.50 18.70 23.44
N GLY A 17 -0.60 18.15 22.60
CA GLY A 17 -0.71 18.21 21.15
C GLY A 17 -0.73 19.65 20.57
N LEU A 18 -0.24 20.64 21.32
CA LEU A 18 -0.24 22.04 20.89
C LEU A 18 1.08 22.37 20.19
N SER A 19 1.07 22.45 18.88
CA SER A 19 2.18 22.99 18.09
C SER A 19 2.34 24.48 18.35
N VAL A 20 3.12 24.84 19.38
CA VAL A 20 3.60 26.21 19.54
C VAL A 20 4.79 26.38 18.62
N LEU A 21 4.64 27.19 17.59
CA LEU A 21 5.75 27.69 16.77
C LEU A 21 6.71 28.46 17.67
N LEU A 22 7.78 27.80 18.11
CA LEU A 22 8.94 28.45 18.72
C LEU A 22 9.71 29.16 17.63
N THR A 23 9.31 30.37 17.29
CA THR A 23 10.20 31.29 16.57
C THR A 23 11.38 31.61 17.48
N SER A 24 12.56 31.39 16.92
CA SER A 24 13.87 31.68 17.49
C SER A 24 13.86 32.97 18.31
N CYS A 25 14.08 32.84 19.62
CA CYS A 25 14.35 34.00 20.49
C CYS A 25 15.77 34.51 20.23
N ASN A 26 15.87 35.49 19.36
CA ASN A 26 16.97 36.43 19.34
C ASN A 26 16.39 37.84 19.08
N SER A 27 15.85 38.46 20.14
CA SER A 27 15.65 39.89 20.24
C SER A 27 15.33 40.28 21.72
N ASP A 28 15.89 41.38 22.09
CA ASP A 28 15.93 41.99 23.42
C ASP A 28 14.58 42.59 23.92
N ASP A 29 13.45 41.91 23.70
CA ASP A 29 12.16 42.38 24.24
C ASP A 29 11.60 41.32 25.23
N GLY A 30 11.65 41.65 26.47
CA GLY A 30 11.52 40.89 27.71
C GLY A 30 10.20 40.20 27.98
N MET A 31 9.59 39.45 27.05
CA MET A 31 8.46 38.57 27.33
C MET A 31 8.96 37.18 27.77
N THR A 32 9.29 37.04 29.06
CA THR A 32 9.56 35.74 29.67
C THR A 32 8.26 35.15 30.19
N LEU A 33 7.92 33.91 29.82
CA LEU A 33 6.78 33.19 30.39
C LEU A 33 7.03 32.90 31.88
N ALA A 34 6.17 33.44 32.78
CA ALA A 34 6.25 33.30 34.20
C ALA A 34 5.39 32.15 34.75
N GLY A 35 4.28 31.81 34.08
CA GLY A 35 3.39 30.74 34.51
C GLY A 35 2.44 30.27 33.39
N VAL A 36 1.96 29.04 33.55
CA VAL A 36 0.92 28.39 32.73
C VAL A 36 -0.04 27.70 33.68
N GLU A 37 -1.31 28.02 33.64
CA GLU A 37 -2.32 27.38 34.48
C GLU A 37 -3.63 27.14 33.72
N ILE A 38 -4.38 26.13 34.15
CA ILE A 38 -5.77 25.93 33.74
C ILE A 38 -6.65 26.48 34.87
N ASN A 39 -7.40 27.54 34.59
CA ASN A 39 -8.25 28.20 35.57
C ASN A 39 -9.51 27.35 35.90
N ALA A 40 -10.30 27.81 36.86
CA ALA A 40 -11.53 27.13 37.35
C ALA A 40 -12.61 26.96 36.21
N ASN A 41 -12.50 27.67 35.11
CA ASN A 41 -13.39 27.57 33.95
C ASN A 41 -12.86 26.58 32.88
N GLY A 42 -11.73 25.89 33.15
CA GLY A 42 -11.09 24.99 32.22
C GLY A 42 -10.34 25.70 31.09
N GLU A 43 -9.99 26.98 31.23
CA GLU A 43 -9.30 27.78 30.26
C GLU A 43 -7.80 27.82 30.52
N LEU A 44 -6.99 27.69 29.48
CA LEU A 44 -5.53 27.79 29.55
C LEU A 44 -5.10 29.26 29.58
N VAL A 45 -4.42 29.66 30.66
CA VAL A 45 -3.92 31.02 30.88
C VAL A 45 -2.40 31.00 30.95
N LEU A 46 -1.77 31.84 30.14
CA LEU A 46 -0.33 32.11 30.18
C LEU A 46 -0.10 33.41 30.93
N THR A 47 0.86 33.42 31.85
CA THR A 47 1.30 34.62 32.59
C THR A 47 2.73 34.94 32.20
N TYR A 48 3.00 36.18 31.83
CA TYR A 48 4.31 36.67 31.46
C TYR A 48 5.02 37.37 32.61
N GLY A 49 6.35 37.48 32.51
CA GLY A 49 7.18 38.05 33.58
C GLY A 49 6.95 39.55 33.82
N ASP A 50 6.27 40.25 32.94
CA ASP A 50 5.82 41.62 33.10
C ASP A 50 4.48 41.76 33.82
N GLY A 51 3.87 40.62 34.23
CA GLY A 51 2.59 40.56 34.93
C GLY A 51 1.37 40.54 33.99
N THR A 52 1.56 40.59 32.68
CA THR A 52 0.44 40.43 31.74
C THR A 52 0.04 38.95 31.62
N SER A 53 -1.22 38.70 31.28
CA SER A 53 -1.70 37.34 31.04
C SER A 53 -2.49 37.24 29.75
N GLN A 54 -2.38 36.09 29.08
CA GLN A 54 -3.11 35.73 27.86
C GLN A 54 -3.96 34.50 28.11
N ASN A 55 -5.28 34.62 27.90
CA ASN A 55 -6.22 33.49 27.95
C ASN A 55 -6.33 32.87 26.56
N LEU A 56 -6.00 31.58 26.45
CA LEU A 56 -6.03 30.81 25.20
C LEU A 56 -7.35 30.05 25.00
N GLY A 57 -8.32 30.20 25.90
CA GLY A 57 -9.63 29.56 25.80
C GLY A 57 -9.73 28.24 26.55
N VAL A 58 -10.92 27.64 26.47
CA VAL A 58 -11.27 26.40 27.19
C VAL A 58 -10.52 25.20 26.56
N VAL A 59 -9.73 24.50 27.41
CA VAL A 59 -8.95 23.30 27.05
C VAL A 59 -9.42 22.05 27.77
N VAL A 60 -10.40 22.17 28.70
CA VAL A 60 -11.01 21.05 29.42
C VAL A 60 -12.41 20.81 28.86
N GLY A 61 -12.69 19.61 28.34
CA GLY A 61 -14.01 19.22 27.87
C GLY A 61 -15.02 19.13 29.05
N LYS A 62 -16.30 19.35 28.75
CA LYS A 62 -17.37 19.10 29.73
C LYS A 62 -17.59 17.61 29.87
N ASP A 63 -17.86 17.17 31.09
CA ASP A 63 -18.25 15.79 31.37
C ASP A 63 -19.50 15.42 30.54
N GLY A 64 -19.52 14.21 30.03
CA GLY A 64 -20.67 13.67 29.29
C GLY A 64 -21.88 13.53 30.24
N ALA A 65 -23.09 13.74 29.68
CA ALA A 65 -24.32 13.50 30.45
C ALA A 65 -24.44 12.01 30.78
N ASP A 66 -24.89 11.70 32.00
CA ASP A 66 -25.16 10.32 32.43
C ASP A 66 -26.16 9.63 31.50
N GLY A 67 -25.92 8.36 31.23
CA GLY A 67 -26.83 7.52 30.43
C GLY A 67 -28.19 7.40 31.09
N LYS A 68 -29.27 7.44 30.29
CA LYS A 68 -30.62 7.21 30.81
C LYS A 68 -30.77 5.74 31.17
N ASP A 69 -31.39 5.47 32.32
CA ASP A 69 -31.74 4.13 32.78
C ASP A 69 -32.60 3.40 31.73
N GLY A 70 -32.31 2.11 31.55
CA GLY A 70 -33.10 1.24 30.67
C GLY A 70 -34.55 1.15 31.17
N LYS A 71 -35.52 1.08 30.25
CA LYS A 71 -36.92 0.84 30.59
C LYS A 71 -37.06 -0.60 31.10
N ASP A 72 -37.83 -0.75 32.19
CA ASP A 72 -38.19 -2.06 32.74
C ASP A 72 -38.94 -2.89 31.68
N GLY A 73 -38.67 -4.20 31.67
CA GLY A 73 -39.36 -5.16 30.82
C GLY A 73 -40.84 -5.24 31.15
N ILE A 74 -41.66 -5.45 30.15
CA ILE A 74 -43.12 -5.66 30.32
C ILE A 74 -43.33 -7.08 30.87
N ASP A 75 -44.10 -7.22 31.95
CA ASP A 75 -44.45 -8.51 32.52
C ASP A 75 -45.18 -9.39 31.48
N GLY A 76 -44.83 -10.69 31.45
CA GLY A 76 -45.47 -11.66 30.59
C GLY A 76 -46.95 -11.82 30.96
N LYS A 77 -47.84 -11.93 29.95
CA LYS A 77 -49.24 -12.24 30.17
C LYS A 77 -49.42 -13.64 30.74
N ASP A 78 -50.25 -13.77 31.77
CA ASP A 78 -50.60 -15.05 32.34
C ASP A 78 -51.23 -15.98 31.28
N GLY A 79 -50.86 -17.25 31.32
CA GLY A 79 -51.40 -18.30 30.43
C GLY A 79 -52.87 -18.54 30.72
N ILE A 80 -53.66 -18.78 29.67
CA ILE A 80 -55.07 -19.14 29.75
C ILE A 80 -55.15 -20.60 30.20
N ASP A 81 -55.96 -20.93 31.23
CA ASP A 81 -56.20 -22.28 31.70
C ASP A 81 -56.70 -23.16 30.56
N GLY A 82 -56.01 -24.32 30.40
CA GLY A 82 -56.36 -25.34 29.41
C GLY A 82 -57.70 -26.00 29.71
N LYS A 83 -58.55 -26.18 28.66
CA LYS A 83 -59.74 -27.00 28.75
C LYS A 83 -59.35 -28.45 28.91
N ASP A 84 -60.10 -29.21 29.75
CA ASP A 84 -59.90 -30.62 29.97
C ASP A 84 -59.95 -31.40 28.64
N GLY A 85 -58.88 -32.16 28.38
CA GLY A 85 -58.71 -32.93 27.16
C GLY A 85 -59.56 -34.20 27.13
N VAL A 86 -60.14 -34.47 25.95
CA VAL A 86 -60.71 -35.79 25.59
C VAL A 86 -59.52 -36.73 25.32
N ASP A 87 -59.60 -37.99 25.80
CA ASP A 87 -58.58 -38.98 25.59
C ASP A 87 -58.22 -39.11 24.10
N GLY A 88 -57.00 -38.71 23.76
CA GLY A 88 -56.49 -38.70 22.40
C GLY A 88 -55.86 -40.04 22.04
N LYS A 89 -56.11 -40.49 20.80
CA LYS A 89 -55.37 -41.53 20.14
C LYS A 89 -53.87 -41.23 20.12
N ASP A 90 -53.01 -42.24 20.26
CA ASP A 90 -51.60 -42.11 20.17
C ASP A 90 -51.21 -41.30 18.92
N GLY A 91 -50.50 -40.17 19.14
CA GLY A 91 -50.05 -39.30 18.08
C GLY A 91 -48.87 -39.91 17.35
N ALA A 92 -48.88 -39.77 16.03
CA ALA A 92 -47.70 -40.05 15.22
C ALA A 92 -46.51 -39.18 15.66
N ASP A 93 -45.30 -39.74 15.63
CA ASP A 93 -44.06 -39.06 15.98
C ASP A 93 -43.98 -37.71 15.27
N GLY A 94 -43.62 -36.65 16.03
CA GLY A 94 -43.45 -35.31 15.51
C GLY A 94 -42.34 -35.29 14.46
N LYS A 95 -42.64 -34.66 13.32
CA LYS A 95 -41.60 -34.33 12.33
C LYS A 95 -40.56 -33.40 12.97
N ASP A 96 -39.30 -33.71 12.75
CA ASP A 96 -38.16 -32.86 13.15
C ASP A 96 -38.43 -31.40 12.69
N GLY A 97 -38.11 -30.44 13.56
CA GLY A 97 -38.25 -29.02 13.26
C GLY A 97 -37.40 -28.66 12.04
N ILE A 98 -37.95 -27.89 11.17
CA ILE A 98 -37.18 -27.30 10.05
C ILE A 98 -36.14 -26.35 10.67
N ASP A 99 -34.90 -26.54 10.32
CA ASP A 99 -33.80 -25.63 10.71
C ASP A 99 -34.17 -24.17 10.40
N GLY A 100 -33.90 -23.29 11.35
CA GLY A 100 -34.15 -21.88 11.17
C GLY A 100 -33.40 -21.38 9.93
N LYS A 101 -34.07 -20.61 9.09
CA LYS A 101 -33.41 -19.91 7.98
C LYS A 101 -32.27 -19.07 8.55
N ASP A 102 -31.12 -19.21 7.94
CA ASP A 102 -29.96 -18.34 8.20
C ASP A 102 -30.39 -16.89 8.20
N GLY A 103 -29.93 -16.12 9.18
CA GLY A 103 -30.17 -14.69 9.24
C GLY A 103 -29.65 -14.08 7.94
N LYS A 104 -30.44 -13.18 7.36
CA LYS A 104 -29.97 -12.37 6.23
C LYS A 104 -28.71 -11.66 6.69
N ASP A 105 -27.67 -11.73 5.87
CA ASP A 105 -26.46 -10.93 6.04
C ASP A 105 -26.85 -9.49 6.35
N GLY A 106 -26.24 -8.92 7.39
CA GLY A 106 -26.43 -7.52 7.72
C GLY A 106 -26.07 -6.71 6.49
N LYS A 107 -26.92 -5.74 6.12
CA LYS A 107 -26.54 -4.76 5.10
C LYS A 107 -25.21 -4.17 5.53
N ASP A 108 -24.24 -4.14 4.61
CA ASP A 108 -22.98 -3.42 4.79
C ASP A 108 -23.32 -2.05 5.37
N GLY A 109 -22.78 -1.75 6.54
CA GLY A 109 -23.01 -0.47 7.20
C GLY A 109 -22.59 0.61 6.22
N GLN A 110 -23.54 1.47 5.83
CA GLN A 110 -23.18 2.75 5.22
C GLN A 110 -22.16 3.39 6.13
N GLY A 111 -20.96 3.72 5.59
CA GLY A 111 -19.79 4.18 6.30
C GLY A 111 -20.15 4.96 7.56
N GLY A 112 -20.18 4.26 8.68
CA GLY A 112 -20.36 4.88 9.97
C GLY A 112 -19.16 5.77 10.18
N THR A 113 -19.38 7.06 10.37
CA THR A 113 -18.36 7.93 10.94
C THR A 113 -17.90 7.26 12.22
N ILE A 114 -16.69 6.68 12.21
CA ILE A 114 -16.09 6.17 13.42
C ILE A 114 -15.87 7.41 14.28
N ILE A 115 -16.74 7.62 15.26
CA ILE A 115 -16.50 8.61 16.30
C ILE A 115 -15.37 8.03 17.12
N ILE A 116 -14.14 8.45 16.83
CA ILE A 116 -12.96 8.11 17.60
C ILE A 116 -13.14 8.82 18.93
N GLU A 117 -13.48 8.06 19.97
CA GLU A 117 -13.39 8.58 21.33
C GLU A 117 -11.98 9.12 21.54
N SER A 118 -11.91 10.33 22.04
CA SER A 118 -10.76 11.20 22.20
C SER A 118 -9.43 10.47 22.44
N GLY A 119 -8.55 10.43 21.43
CA GLY A 119 -7.16 10.04 21.62
C GLY A 119 -6.48 9.28 20.48
N THR A 120 -7.20 8.57 19.63
CA THR A 120 -6.59 7.82 18.51
C THR A 120 -6.64 8.67 17.24
N SER A 121 -5.49 8.97 16.66
CA SER A 121 -5.42 9.72 15.39
C SER A 121 -5.84 8.82 14.21
N ASN A 122 -6.38 9.42 13.13
CA ASN A 122 -6.68 8.70 11.89
C ASN A 122 -5.44 7.96 11.36
N ILE A 123 -4.25 8.53 11.54
CA ILE A 123 -2.98 7.91 11.16
C ILE A 123 -2.73 6.62 11.95
N ALA A 124 -3.05 6.58 13.25
CA ALA A 124 -2.88 5.35 14.05
C ALA A 124 -3.81 4.23 13.58
N LEU A 125 -5.06 4.56 13.20
CA LEU A 125 -6.00 3.59 12.65
C LEU A 125 -5.57 3.10 11.27
N ALA A 126 -5.14 4.00 10.39
CA ALA A 126 -4.60 3.66 9.09
C ALA A 126 -3.34 2.79 9.20
N SER A 127 -2.44 3.13 10.13
CA SER A 127 -1.25 2.31 10.44
C SER A 127 -1.63 0.92 10.94
N ALA A 128 -2.60 0.81 11.86
CA ALA A 128 -3.07 -0.47 12.37
C ALA A 128 -3.69 -1.33 11.27
N LYS A 129 -4.44 -0.72 10.33
CA LYS A 129 -4.98 -1.42 9.15
C LYS A 129 -3.86 -1.93 8.26
N GLY A 130 -2.87 -1.09 7.93
CA GLY A 130 -1.74 -1.49 7.08
C GLY A 130 -0.84 -2.56 7.75
N LEU A 131 -0.62 -2.50 9.08
CA LEU A 131 0.16 -3.50 9.81
C LEU A 131 -0.43 -4.91 9.76
N ARG A 132 -1.74 -5.05 9.57
CA ARG A 132 -2.39 -6.37 9.43
C ARG A 132 -2.06 -7.06 8.11
N SER A 133 -1.67 -6.31 7.09
CA SER A 133 -1.23 -6.85 5.80
C SER A 133 0.29 -6.81 5.61
N ALA A 134 1.03 -6.16 6.52
CA ALA A 134 2.47 -6.05 6.43
C ALA A 134 3.17 -7.30 6.96
N VAL A 135 4.22 -7.71 6.27
CA VAL A 135 5.06 -8.84 6.68
C VAL A 135 6.53 -8.47 6.60
N ASN A 136 7.33 -9.08 7.50
CA ASN A 136 8.78 -9.12 7.39
C ASN A 136 9.18 -10.37 6.60
N ILE A 137 10.17 -10.25 5.71
CA ILE A 137 10.67 -11.35 4.87
C ILE A 137 12.16 -11.55 5.15
N ILE A 138 12.54 -12.79 5.39
CA ILE A 138 13.93 -13.23 5.49
C ILE A 138 14.18 -14.25 4.40
N SER A 139 15.13 -13.93 3.52
CA SER A 139 15.61 -14.81 2.44
C SER A 139 17.00 -15.28 2.76
N ASN A 140 17.20 -16.59 2.87
CA ASN A 140 18.52 -17.16 3.12
C ASN A 140 19.19 -17.53 1.79
N PHE A 141 20.42 -17.09 1.63
CA PHE A 141 21.23 -17.28 0.43
C PHE A 141 22.48 -18.09 0.73
N LYS A 142 22.98 -18.78 -0.29
CA LYS A 142 24.21 -19.57 -0.22
C LYS A 142 25.11 -19.17 -1.38
N SER A 143 26.34 -18.78 -1.10
CA SER A 143 27.34 -18.51 -2.14
C SER A 143 28.54 -19.44 -2.01
N THR A 144 29.17 -19.75 -3.14
CA THR A 144 30.39 -20.52 -3.16
C THR A 144 31.59 -19.58 -3.21
N VAL A 145 32.34 -19.52 -2.12
CA VAL A 145 33.56 -18.69 -2.03
C VAL A 145 34.75 -19.57 -2.28
N GLN A 146 35.57 -19.24 -3.27
CA GLN A 146 36.86 -19.89 -3.43
C GLN A 146 37.80 -19.42 -2.32
N SER A 147 38.17 -20.33 -1.43
CA SER A 147 39.08 -20.05 -0.32
C SER A 147 40.49 -20.55 -0.69
N GLY A 148 41.35 -19.59 -1.09
CA GLY A 148 42.78 -19.80 -1.27
C GLY A 148 43.25 -19.91 -2.73
N TRP A 149 44.57 -19.85 -2.90
CA TRP A 149 45.31 -19.84 -4.19
C TRP A 149 45.24 -21.18 -4.96
N TYR A 150 44.71 -22.27 -4.36
CA TYR A 150 44.64 -23.57 -5.02
C TYR A 150 43.25 -23.83 -5.59
N PRO A 151 43.14 -24.21 -6.88
CA PRO A 151 41.86 -24.64 -7.46
C PRO A 151 41.35 -25.90 -6.73
N GLY A 152 40.13 -25.82 -6.19
CA GLY A 152 39.44 -26.94 -5.56
C GLY A 152 39.14 -26.76 -4.07
N ASN A 153 39.53 -25.68 -3.43
CA ASN A 153 39.13 -25.36 -2.05
C ASN A 153 38.02 -24.32 -2.05
N SER A 154 36.77 -24.76 -2.24
CA SER A 154 35.57 -23.90 -2.15
C SER A 154 34.86 -24.17 -0.82
N SER A 155 34.40 -23.15 -0.15
CA SER A 155 33.50 -23.22 1.00
C SER A 155 32.18 -22.56 0.66
N THR A 156 31.09 -23.15 1.11
CA THR A 156 29.76 -22.53 1.02
C THR A 156 29.63 -21.54 2.19
N GLN A 157 29.29 -20.32 1.89
CA GLN A 157 28.95 -19.28 2.87
C GLN A 157 27.43 -19.04 2.81
N GLU A 158 26.78 -19.12 3.96
CA GLU A 158 25.36 -18.79 4.11
C GLU A 158 25.23 -17.38 4.68
N TYR A 159 24.26 -16.63 4.17
CA TYR A 159 23.94 -15.29 4.65
C TYR A 159 22.45 -15.03 4.43
N ALA A 160 21.88 -14.12 5.23
CA ALA A 160 20.46 -13.75 5.13
C ALA A 160 20.30 -12.34 4.55
N GLY A 161 19.38 -12.20 3.63
CA GLY A 161 18.81 -10.94 3.20
C GLY A 161 17.51 -10.68 3.93
N GLY A 162 17.16 -9.42 4.17
CA GLY A 162 15.92 -9.05 4.82
C GLY A 162 15.19 -7.94 4.08
N GLY A 163 13.88 -8.00 4.10
CA GLY A 163 13.00 -7.00 3.53
C GLY A 163 11.61 -7.07 4.15
N SER A 164 10.68 -6.46 3.48
CA SER A 164 9.26 -6.41 3.87
C SER A 164 8.39 -6.90 2.72
N GLY A 165 7.14 -7.15 3.01
CA GLY A 165 6.13 -7.50 2.02
C GLY A 165 4.74 -7.05 2.43
N VAL A 166 3.80 -7.24 1.52
CA VAL A 166 2.39 -6.94 1.72
C VAL A 166 1.55 -8.15 1.32
N ILE A 167 0.70 -8.65 2.21
CA ILE A 167 -0.28 -9.68 1.90
C ILE A 167 -1.27 -9.09 0.90
N TYR A 168 -1.19 -9.53 -0.36
CA TYR A 168 -2.00 -9.02 -1.45
C TYR A 168 -3.34 -9.75 -1.56
N MET A 169 -3.30 -11.07 -1.56
CA MET A 169 -4.47 -11.94 -1.53
C MET A 169 -4.34 -12.93 -0.38
N MET A 170 -5.45 -13.29 0.25
CA MET A 170 -5.46 -14.22 1.36
C MET A 170 -6.78 -14.99 1.41
N ASP A 171 -6.69 -16.32 1.48
CA ASP A 171 -7.75 -17.18 1.94
C ASP A 171 -7.44 -17.58 3.37
N LYS A 172 -8.18 -17.00 4.32
CA LYS A 172 -7.93 -17.21 5.74
C LYS A 172 -8.36 -18.62 6.19
N GLU A 173 -9.37 -19.19 5.57
CA GLU A 173 -9.89 -20.51 5.93
C GLU A 173 -8.90 -21.60 5.54
N GLU A 174 -8.32 -21.50 4.35
CA GLU A 174 -7.29 -22.41 3.85
C GLU A 174 -5.88 -22.07 4.38
N GLY A 175 -5.67 -20.88 4.90
CA GLY A 175 -4.36 -20.40 5.36
C GLY A 175 -3.40 -20.07 4.22
N ASP A 176 -3.96 -19.64 3.11
CA ASP A 176 -3.28 -19.38 1.86
C ASP A 176 -3.09 -17.89 1.64
N ALA A 177 -1.95 -17.47 1.09
CA ALA A 177 -1.73 -16.08 0.72
C ALA A 177 -0.79 -15.90 -0.46
N PHE A 178 -1.02 -14.84 -1.25
CA PHE A 178 -0.01 -14.25 -2.12
C PHE A 178 0.52 -12.96 -1.50
N ILE A 179 1.84 -12.79 -1.53
CA ILE A 179 2.54 -11.65 -0.95
C ILE A 179 3.30 -10.93 -2.06
N ILE A 180 3.15 -9.61 -2.12
CA ILE A 180 3.98 -8.74 -2.96
C ILE A 180 5.18 -8.29 -2.16
N THR A 181 6.36 -8.36 -2.77
CA THR A 181 7.62 -7.82 -2.24
C THR A 181 8.50 -7.29 -3.39
N ASN A 182 9.69 -6.78 -3.07
CA ASN A 182 10.64 -6.46 -4.13
C ASN A 182 11.40 -7.72 -4.61
N TYR A 183 11.77 -7.71 -5.91
CA TYR A 183 12.56 -8.78 -6.51
C TYR A 183 13.94 -8.93 -5.83
N HIS A 184 14.61 -7.81 -5.51
CA HIS A 184 15.90 -7.82 -4.83
C HIS A 184 15.85 -8.32 -3.37
N VAL A 185 14.67 -8.49 -2.77
CA VAL A 185 14.53 -9.08 -1.42
C VAL A 185 14.71 -10.60 -1.47
N VAL A 186 14.37 -11.22 -2.59
CA VAL A 186 14.38 -12.68 -2.77
C VAL A 186 15.45 -13.17 -3.76
N TYR A 187 16.19 -12.24 -4.38
CA TYR A 187 17.19 -12.51 -5.42
C TYR A 187 18.56 -12.02 -5.01
N ASP A 188 19.59 -12.84 -5.24
CA ASP A 188 21.00 -12.45 -5.20
C ASP A 188 21.75 -13.13 -6.34
N ALA A 189 22.50 -12.34 -7.12
CA ALA A 189 23.25 -12.81 -8.28
C ALA A 189 24.35 -13.83 -7.92
N ASP A 190 24.84 -13.81 -6.68
CA ASP A 190 25.88 -14.71 -6.17
C ASP A 190 25.29 -15.96 -5.47
N ASN A 191 23.95 -16.10 -5.42
CA ASN A 191 23.30 -17.27 -4.86
C ASN A 191 23.62 -18.53 -5.69
N TYR A 192 23.71 -19.68 -5.01
CA TYR A 192 24.06 -20.96 -5.67
C TYR A 192 22.96 -21.52 -6.58
N THR A 193 21.72 -21.04 -6.44
CA THR A 193 20.61 -21.42 -7.31
C THR A 193 20.80 -20.92 -8.74
N ALA A 194 20.31 -21.64 -9.73
CA ALA A 194 20.53 -21.31 -11.14
C ALA A 194 19.94 -19.95 -11.57
N ASN A 195 18.86 -19.52 -10.90
CA ASN A 195 18.17 -18.26 -11.17
C ASN A 195 18.46 -17.16 -10.15
N GLY A 196 19.33 -17.41 -9.16
CA GLY A 196 19.68 -16.44 -8.11
C GLY A 196 18.60 -16.25 -7.03
N ILE A 197 17.44 -16.90 -7.15
CA ILE A 197 16.35 -16.81 -6.17
C ILE A 197 16.67 -17.66 -4.94
N SER A 198 16.34 -17.17 -3.75
CA SER A 198 16.41 -17.94 -2.51
C SER A 198 15.43 -19.12 -2.54
N ASP A 199 15.90 -20.29 -2.13
CA ASP A 199 15.09 -21.49 -1.90
C ASP A 199 14.64 -21.66 -0.43
N ASP A 200 15.01 -20.71 0.43
CA ASP A 200 14.64 -20.66 1.85
C ASP A 200 14.16 -19.25 2.21
N ILE A 201 12.86 -19.03 2.01
CA ILE A 201 12.19 -17.75 2.25
C ILE A 201 11.21 -17.92 3.40
N ASN A 202 11.33 -17.10 4.42
CA ASN A 202 10.47 -17.12 5.61
C ASN A 202 9.78 -15.77 5.79
N VAL A 203 8.49 -15.83 6.12
CA VAL A 203 7.61 -14.67 6.30
C VAL A 203 7.19 -14.59 7.77
N TYR A 204 7.20 -13.39 8.34
CA TYR A 204 6.80 -13.12 9.72
C TYR A 204 5.73 -12.04 9.77
N LEU A 205 4.66 -12.29 10.48
CA LEU A 205 3.58 -11.33 10.69
C LEU A 205 3.99 -10.28 11.74
N TYR A 206 3.31 -9.13 11.76
CA TYR A 206 3.50 -8.12 12.78
C TYR A 206 3.33 -8.68 14.19
N GLY A 207 4.33 -8.44 15.04
CA GLY A 207 4.39 -8.93 16.42
C GLY A 207 4.95 -10.36 16.56
N SER A 208 5.26 -11.06 15.46
CA SER A 208 5.87 -12.40 15.47
C SER A 208 7.32 -12.41 14.96
N GLU A 209 7.91 -11.26 14.70
CA GLU A 209 9.24 -11.12 14.07
C GLU A 209 10.39 -11.68 14.92
N TYR A 210 10.12 -11.93 16.20
CA TYR A 210 11.12 -12.41 17.17
C TYR A 210 10.89 -13.86 17.60
N VAL A 211 9.94 -14.56 16.99
CA VAL A 211 9.72 -16.00 17.25
C VAL A 211 10.51 -16.83 16.26
N GLU A 212 11.01 -17.97 16.72
CA GLU A 212 11.88 -18.85 15.92
C GLU A 212 11.21 -19.45 14.67
N MET A 213 9.90 -19.36 14.53
CA MET A 213 9.16 -19.99 13.45
C MET A 213 8.59 -18.96 12.49
N GLY A 214 9.29 -18.72 11.39
CA GLY A 214 8.74 -18.06 10.22
C GLY A 214 7.74 -18.95 9.47
N ILE A 215 6.86 -18.35 8.70
CA ILE A 215 5.97 -19.06 7.79
C ILE A 215 6.75 -19.30 6.49
N PRO A 216 7.01 -20.55 6.08
CA PRO A 216 7.68 -20.83 4.81
C PRO A 216 6.87 -20.26 3.64
N ALA A 217 7.57 -19.64 2.69
CA ALA A 217 6.97 -19.11 1.48
C ALA A 217 7.74 -19.58 0.25
N THR A 218 7.04 -19.77 -0.86
CA THR A 218 7.62 -20.16 -2.14
C THR A 218 7.58 -18.98 -3.12
N TYR A 219 8.61 -18.86 -3.93
CA TYR A 219 8.65 -17.89 -5.02
C TYR A 219 7.73 -18.35 -6.16
N VAL A 220 6.84 -17.47 -6.61
CA VAL A 220 5.93 -17.71 -7.75
C VAL A 220 6.52 -17.17 -9.04
N GLY A 221 7.08 -15.96 -8.97
CA GLY A 221 7.65 -15.27 -10.12
C GLY A 221 7.99 -13.81 -9.78
N GLY A 222 8.63 -13.12 -10.70
CA GLY A 222 9.00 -11.73 -10.48
C GLY A 222 9.39 -10.97 -11.73
N SER A 223 9.68 -9.70 -11.56
CA SER A 223 10.20 -8.81 -12.58
C SER A 223 11.43 -8.08 -12.08
N LEU A 224 12.56 -8.38 -12.66
CA LEU A 224 13.79 -7.62 -12.46
C LEU A 224 13.61 -6.16 -12.88
N TYR A 225 12.80 -5.92 -13.93
CA TYR A 225 12.57 -4.59 -14.49
C TYR A 225 11.78 -3.70 -13.52
N TYR A 226 10.68 -4.21 -12.95
CA TYR A 226 9.83 -3.47 -12.01
C TYR A 226 10.24 -3.66 -10.55
N ASP A 227 11.23 -4.51 -10.28
CA ASP A 227 11.68 -4.87 -8.93
C ASP A 227 10.53 -5.35 -8.02
N ILE A 228 9.62 -6.17 -8.59
CA ILE A 228 8.50 -6.80 -7.87
C ILE A 228 8.66 -8.32 -7.94
N ALA A 229 8.38 -9.00 -6.84
CA ALA A 229 8.24 -10.45 -6.75
C ALA A 229 6.94 -10.82 -6.05
N VAL A 230 6.42 -12.01 -6.37
CA VAL A 230 5.27 -12.61 -5.70
C VAL A 230 5.70 -13.89 -5.01
N LEU A 231 5.31 -14.00 -3.74
CA LEU A 231 5.49 -15.20 -2.94
C LEU A 231 4.14 -15.85 -2.65
N ARG A 232 4.16 -17.16 -2.44
CA ARG A 232 3.01 -17.98 -2.06
C ARG A 232 3.23 -18.62 -0.70
N ILE A 233 2.25 -18.53 0.19
CA ILE A 233 2.10 -19.34 1.40
C ILE A 233 0.91 -20.26 1.19
N GLU A 234 1.04 -21.52 1.60
CA GLU A 234 -0.01 -22.55 1.51
C GLU A 234 -0.20 -23.22 2.84
N ASP A 235 -1.48 -23.50 3.18
CA ASP A 235 -1.93 -24.29 4.35
C ASP A 235 -1.28 -23.87 5.69
N SER A 236 -1.19 -22.56 5.95
CA SER A 236 -0.53 -22.03 7.15
C SER A 236 -1.49 -21.90 8.32
N ASP A 237 -1.30 -22.69 9.35
CA ASP A 237 -2.03 -22.55 10.61
C ASP A 237 -1.78 -21.20 11.31
N VAL A 238 -0.64 -20.58 11.07
CA VAL A 238 -0.32 -19.25 11.59
C VAL A 238 -1.24 -18.22 10.96
N LEU A 239 -1.43 -18.26 9.62
CA LEU A 239 -2.35 -17.35 8.93
C LEU A 239 -3.80 -17.59 9.37
N LYS A 240 -4.26 -18.85 9.46
CA LYS A 240 -5.62 -19.20 9.89
C LYS A 240 -5.96 -18.58 11.25
N ASN A 241 -5.01 -18.58 12.18
CA ASN A 241 -5.22 -18.16 13.57
C ASN A 241 -4.77 -16.70 13.86
N SER A 242 -4.32 -15.95 12.85
CA SER A 242 -3.84 -14.56 13.01
C SER A 242 -4.94 -13.53 12.74
N ASP A 243 -4.66 -12.26 13.06
CA ASP A 243 -5.45 -11.10 12.62
C ASP A 243 -4.95 -10.51 11.29
N ALA A 244 -4.07 -11.22 10.60
CA ALA A 244 -3.62 -10.81 9.27
C ALA A 244 -4.77 -10.79 8.27
N CYS A 245 -4.67 -9.92 7.26
CA CYS A 245 -5.64 -9.82 6.18
C CYS A 245 -4.97 -9.32 4.90
N ALA A 246 -5.62 -9.55 3.77
CA ALA A 246 -5.21 -8.93 2.52
C ALA A 246 -5.32 -7.40 2.59
N VAL A 247 -4.41 -6.70 1.91
CA VAL A 247 -4.39 -5.25 1.84
C VAL A 247 -5.54 -4.74 0.96
N THR A 248 -6.12 -3.61 1.34
CA THR A 248 -6.99 -2.85 0.43
C THR A 248 -6.09 -1.97 -0.44
N VAL A 249 -6.28 -2.01 -1.76
CA VAL A 249 -5.47 -1.27 -2.73
C VAL A 249 -6.20 -0.01 -3.15
N ALA A 250 -5.55 1.15 -3.02
CA ALA A 250 -6.01 2.41 -3.57
C ALA A 250 -5.57 2.56 -5.04
N ASP A 251 -6.32 3.33 -5.81
CA ASP A 251 -5.94 3.73 -7.16
C ASP A 251 -4.84 4.79 -7.10
N SER A 252 -3.58 4.37 -7.34
CA SER A 252 -2.42 5.26 -7.26
C SER A 252 -2.41 6.38 -8.31
N ASP A 253 -3.19 6.27 -9.39
CA ASP A 253 -3.29 7.31 -10.40
C ASP A 253 -4.17 8.50 -9.93
N LYS A 254 -4.92 8.30 -8.81
CA LYS A 254 -5.68 9.36 -8.13
C LYS A 254 -4.96 9.98 -6.94
N VAL A 255 -3.79 9.47 -6.61
CA VAL A 255 -2.97 10.04 -5.53
C VAL A 255 -2.38 11.37 -6.00
N VAL A 256 -2.55 12.40 -5.17
CA VAL A 256 -2.07 13.76 -5.48
C VAL A 256 -0.92 14.16 -4.56
N VAL A 257 -0.12 15.11 -5.00
CA VAL A 257 0.95 15.71 -4.17
C VAL A 257 0.34 16.32 -2.90
N GLY A 258 0.95 16.01 -1.74
CA GLY A 258 0.45 16.39 -0.43
C GLY A 258 -0.43 15.34 0.25
N SER A 259 -0.82 14.26 -0.44
CA SER A 259 -1.53 13.12 0.18
C SER A 259 -0.69 12.49 1.28
N THR A 260 -1.35 12.04 2.35
CA THR A 260 -0.68 11.30 3.44
C THR A 260 -0.02 10.04 2.91
N ALA A 261 1.21 9.78 3.35
CA ALA A 261 1.98 8.59 3.03
C ALA A 261 2.46 7.92 4.33
N ILE A 262 1.93 6.73 4.63
CA ILE A 262 2.28 5.93 5.81
C ILE A 262 3.10 4.74 5.33
N ALA A 263 4.42 4.79 5.48
CA ALA A 263 5.30 3.70 5.11
C ALA A 263 5.38 2.67 6.25
N ILE A 264 5.20 1.38 5.91
CA ILE A 264 5.23 0.26 6.85
C ILE A 264 6.24 -0.77 6.36
N GLY A 265 7.21 -1.10 7.21
CA GLY A 265 8.24 -2.07 6.88
C GLY A 265 9.21 -2.32 8.03
N ASN A 266 10.14 -3.26 7.82
CA ASN A 266 11.13 -3.70 8.82
C ASN A 266 12.45 -2.92 8.64
N ALA A 267 12.45 -1.62 8.95
CA ALA A 267 13.61 -0.77 8.84
C ALA A 267 14.82 -1.33 9.61
N LYS A 268 15.91 -1.63 8.90
CA LYS A 268 17.18 -2.15 9.45
C LYS A 268 17.05 -3.44 10.29
N GLY A 269 15.97 -4.21 10.11
CA GLY A 269 15.76 -5.45 10.84
C GLY A 269 15.30 -5.30 12.29
N TYR A 270 14.78 -4.11 12.68
CA TYR A 270 14.32 -3.86 14.04
C TYR A 270 12.83 -4.20 14.29
N GLY A 271 12.20 -4.92 13.38
CA GLY A 271 10.78 -5.24 13.40
C GLY A 271 9.94 -4.27 12.57
N LEU A 272 8.72 -4.70 12.22
CA LEU A 272 7.78 -3.89 11.46
C LEU A 272 7.45 -2.60 12.21
N SER A 273 7.63 -1.49 11.53
CA SER A 273 7.43 -0.15 12.09
C SER A 273 6.77 0.77 11.07
N THR A 274 6.20 1.88 11.53
CA THR A 274 5.53 2.86 10.69
C THR A 274 6.27 4.19 10.70
N SER A 275 6.34 4.84 9.55
CA SER A 275 6.76 6.24 9.41
C SER A 275 5.75 7.00 8.57
N VAL A 276 5.57 8.29 8.83
CA VAL A 276 4.56 9.12 8.17
C VAL A 276 5.21 10.31 7.51
N GLY A 277 4.72 10.61 6.33
CA GLY A 277 5.06 11.77 5.52
C GLY A 277 3.95 12.08 4.53
N ILE A 278 4.31 12.70 3.42
CA ILE A 278 3.41 13.02 2.32
C ILE A 278 3.95 12.52 0.98
N VAL A 279 3.09 12.41 0.00
CA VAL A 279 3.49 12.24 -1.39
C VAL A 279 4.06 13.56 -1.88
N SER A 280 5.36 13.59 -2.21
CA SER A 280 6.08 14.77 -2.69
C SER A 280 6.01 14.90 -4.21
N VAL A 281 5.92 13.76 -4.93
CA VAL A 281 5.75 13.67 -6.39
C VAL A 281 4.84 12.49 -6.70
N ASP A 282 3.79 12.73 -7.46
CA ASP A 282 2.80 11.73 -7.86
C ASP A 282 3.32 10.77 -8.94
N SER A 283 4.22 11.23 -9.78
CA SER A 283 4.81 10.42 -10.86
C SER A 283 6.14 11.02 -11.35
N GLU A 284 7.18 10.20 -11.35
CA GLU A 284 8.46 10.49 -12.01
C GLU A 284 9.04 9.19 -12.59
N TYR A 285 9.83 9.29 -13.67
CA TYR A 285 10.61 8.17 -14.15
C TYR A 285 12.00 8.18 -13.53
N THR A 286 12.44 7.04 -13.06
CA THR A 286 13.78 6.86 -12.50
C THR A 286 14.52 5.74 -13.22
N SER A 287 15.82 5.94 -13.45
CA SER A 287 16.70 4.91 -13.98
C SER A 287 17.63 4.42 -12.89
N MET A 288 17.77 3.10 -12.76
CA MET A 288 18.62 2.46 -11.77
C MET A 288 19.18 1.13 -12.28
N LEU A 289 20.14 0.57 -11.57
CA LEU A 289 20.55 -0.81 -11.79
C LEU A 289 19.50 -1.77 -11.21
N GLY A 290 19.10 -2.75 -12.00
CA GLY A 290 18.24 -3.85 -11.59
C GLY A 290 18.83 -4.65 -10.44
N ALA A 291 18.11 -5.65 -9.94
CA ALA A 291 18.57 -6.50 -8.84
C ALA A 291 19.85 -7.27 -9.19
N ASP A 292 20.10 -7.55 -10.47
CA ASP A 292 21.32 -8.19 -10.99
C ASP A 292 22.57 -7.28 -10.96
N ASN A 293 22.43 -6.00 -10.57
CA ASN A 293 23.48 -4.97 -10.60
C ASN A 293 24.16 -4.78 -11.97
N LYS A 294 23.50 -5.16 -13.06
CA LYS A 294 24.03 -5.11 -14.44
C LYS A 294 23.04 -4.41 -15.39
N THR A 295 21.79 -4.80 -15.33
CA THR A 295 20.75 -4.29 -16.23
C THR A 295 20.28 -2.91 -15.76
N THR A 296 20.32 -1.91 -16.65
CA THR A 296 19.71 -0.62 -16.36
C THR A 296 18.21 -0.71 -16.65
N VAL A 297 17.39 -0.43 -15.64
CA VAL A 297 15.94 -0.41 -15.74
C VAL A 297 15.43 1.01 -15.56
N THR A 298 14.34 1.36 -16.25
CA THR A 298 13.69 2.67 -16.13
C THR A 298 12.20 2.46 -15.99
N PHE A 299 11.63 2.85 -14.86
CA PHE A 299 10.21 2.71 -14.59
C PHE A 299 9.66 3.89 -13.78
N ARG A 300 8.34 3.98 -13.73
CA ARG A 300 7.62 5.03 -13.00
C ARG A 300 7.66 4.75 -11.49
N VAL A 301 7.91 5.80 -10.72
CA VAL A 301 7.82 5.81 -9.25
C VAL A 301 7.04 7.01 -8.77
N MET A 302 6.52 6.92 -7.54
CA MET A 302 6.10 8.06 -6.74
C MET A 302 7.20 8.40 -5.72
N ARG A 303 7.22 9.63 -5.24
CA ARG A 303 8.17 10.09 -4.24
C ARG A 303 7.46 10.55 -2.98
N VAL A 304 8.00 10.13 -1.82
CA VAL A 304 7.50 10.49 -0.49
C VAL A 304 8.64 11.01 0.38
N ASP A 305 8.31 11.81 1.40
CA ASP A 305 9.24 12.25 2.44
C ASP A 305 9.15 11.43 3.73
N ALA A 306 8.25 10.44 3.79
CA ALA A 306 8.24 9.44 4.86
C ALA A 306 9.62 8.77 4.96
N ALA A 307 10.07 8.50 6.19
CA ALA A 307 11.37 7.87 6.42
C ALA A 307 11.38 6.43 5.84
N VAL A 308 12.12 6.26 4.75
CA VAL A 308 12.35 4.97 4.09
C VAL A 308 13.82 4.60 4.24
N ASN A 309 14.08 3.40 4.76
CA ASN A 309 15.43 2.88 5.00
C ASN A 309 15.56 1.46 4.44
N GLN A 310 16.79 0.96 4.35
CA GLN A 310 17.06 -0.44 4.05
C GLN A 310 16.26 -1.35 5.00
N GLY A 311 15.62 -2.38 4.45
CA GLY A 311 14.70 -3.28 5.16
C GLY A 311 13.22 -2.91 4.96
N ASN A 312 12.88 -1.65 4.60
CA ASN A 312 11.53 -1.29 4.18
C ASN A 312 11.20 -1.74 2.76
N SER A 313 12.21 -2.17 1.98
CA SER A 313 12.02 -2.71 0.61
C SER A 313 10.93 -3.77 0.58
N GLY A 314 9.98 -3.64 -0.34
CA GLY A 314 8.83 -4.52 -0.50
C GLY A 314 7.66 -4.22 0.44
N GLY A 315 7.87 -3.39 1.47
CA GLY A 315 6.80 -2.93 2.38
C GLY A 315 5.84 -1.95 1.71
N GLY A 316 4.64 -1.84 2.27
CA GLY A 316 3.59 -0.98 1.75
C GLY A 316 3.73 0.47 2.19
N VAL A 317 3.31 1.39 1.31
CA VAL A 317 2.96 2.76 1.69
C VAL A 317 1.46 2.92 1.54
N HIS A 318 0.83 3.45 2.57
CA HIS A 318 -0.62 3.55 2.69
C HIS A 318 -1.07 5.01 2.77
N ASP A 319 -2.28 5.26 2.33
CA ASP A 319 -2.94 6.57 2.47
C ASP A 319 -3.50 6.79 3.90
N ALA A 320 -4.23 7.88 4.10
CA ALA A 320 -4.90 8.20 5.37
C ALA A 320 -6.04 7.23 5.75
N ASN A 321 -6.51 6.39 4.82
CA ASN A 321 -7.50 5.34 5.07
C ASN A 321 -6.85 3.98 5.38
N GLY A 322 -5.52 3.90 5.27
CA GLY A 322 -4.75 2.66 5.38
C GLY A 322 -4.82 1.80 4.12
N ASP A 323 -5.19 2.38 2.97
CA ASP A 323 -5.20 1.71 1.68
C ASP A 323 -3.83 1.83 1.00
N LEU A 324 -3.38 0.78 0.34
CA LEU A 324 -2.06 0.70 -0.30
C LEU A 324 -1.98 1.64 -1.50
N ILE A 325 -1.06 2.60 -1.49
CA ILE A 325 -0.77 3.50 -2.61
C ILE A 325 0.52 3.13 -3.36
N GLY A 326 1.38 2.28 -2.78
CA GLY A 326 2.60 1.81 -3.46
C GLY A 326 3.47 0.91 -2.60
N ILE A 327 4.48 0.32 -3.24
CA ILE A 327 5.48 -0.56 -2.64
C ILE A 327 6.82 0.17 -2.54
N VAL A 328 7.41 0.19 -1.36
CA VAL A 328 8.71 0.83 -1.12
C VAL A 328 9.80 0.18 -1.95
N ASN A 329 10.59 1.01 -2.65
CA ASN A 329 11.85 0.60 -3.27
C ASN A 329 13.03 1.35 -2.64
N SER A 330 13.60 0.79 -1.56
CA SER A 330 14.72 1.43 -0.85
C SER A 330 16.06 1.34 -1.59
N LYS A 331 16.16 0.58 -2.69
CA LYS A 331 17.36 0.49 -3.52
C LYS A 331 17.69 1.81 -4.23
N ILE A 332 16.71 2.71 -4.34
CA ILE A 332 16.84 4.00 -5.04
C ILE A 332 17.30 5.13 -4.08
N ILE A 333 17.70 4.81 -2.87
CA ILE A 333 18.16 5.82 -1.91
C ILE A 333 19.60 6.23 -2.29
N ALA A 334 19.79 7.52 -2.60
CA ALA A 334 21.14 8.05 -2.83
C ALA A 334 21.85 8.29 -1.49
N ASP A 335 23.12 7.91 -1.39
CA ASP A 335 23.92 8.14 -0.20
C ASP A 335 23.94 9.62 0.20
N GLY A 336 23.60 9.90 1.44
CA GLY A 336 23.62 11.26 2.01
C GLY A 336 22.40 12.14 1.67
N VAL A 337 21.36 11.59 1.04
CA VAL A 337 20.09 12.30 0.79
C VAL A 337 19.02 11.73 1.71
N GLU A 338 18.51 12.55 2.63
CA GLU A 338 17.40 12.21 3.51
C GLU A 338 16.06 12.78 2.96
N GLY A 339 14.93 12.17 3.29
CA GLY A 339 13.61 12.64 2.94
C GLY A 339 13.21 12.43 1.48
N ILE A 340 13.88 11.51 0.76
CA ILE A 340 13.49 11.07 -0.59
C ILE A 340 13.27 9.56 -0.59
N GLY A 341 12.07 9.14 -0.25
CA GLY A 341 11.60 7.77 -0.43
C GLY A 341 10.98 7.58 -1.81
N ARG A 342 11.27 6.49 -2.49
CA ARG A 342 10.64 6.13 -3.77
C ARG A 342 9.83 4.86 -3.61
N LEU A 343 8.66 4.86 -4.23
CA LEU A 343 7.76 3.72 -4.24
C LEU A 343 7.29 3.41 -5.67
N ILE A 344 7.09 2.13 -5.90
CA ILE A 344 6.41 1.62 -7.08
C ILE A 344 4.92 1.84 -6.84
N PRO A 345 4.21 2.62 -7.68
CA PRO A 345 2.78 2.88 -7.53
C PRO A 345 1.97 1.58 -7.41
N SER A 346 0.91 1.59 -6.59
CA SER A 346 0.09 0.40 -6.33
C SER A 346 -0.50 -0.20 -7.60
N ASN A 347 -0.95 0.64 -8.57
CA ASN A 347 -1.46 0.14 -9.85
C ASN A 347 -0.41 -0.69 -10.59
N ILE A 348 0.84 -0.23 -10.66
CA ILE A 348 1.94 -0.99 -11.29
C ILE A 348 2.22 -2.27 -10.48
N ALA A 349 2.38 -2.16 -9.16
CA ALA A 349 2.72 -3.31 -8.33
C ALA A 349 1.67 -4.42 -8.41
N VAL A 350 0.39 -4.05 -8.41
CA VAL A 350 -0.74 -4.99 -8.53
C VAL A 350 -0.84 -5.57 -9.93
N SER A 351 -0.70 -4.75 -10.99
CA SER A 351 -0.73 -5.26 -12.38
C SER A 351 0.42 -6.23 -12.64
N VAL A 352 1.62 -5.94 -12.11
CA VAL A 352 2.78 -6.87 -12.16
C VAL A 352 2.48 -8.14 -11.37
N ALA A 353 1.93 -8.04 -10.16
CA ALA A 353 1.61 -9.20 -9.33
C ALA A 353 0.55 -10.09 -9.98
N ASN A 354 -0.54 -9.51 -10.51
CA ASN A 354 -1.57 -10.24 -11.24
C ASN A 354 -1.00 -10.94 -12.46
N ASN A 355 -0.14 -10.25 -13.21
CA ASN A 355 0.52 -10.81 -14.38
C ASN A 355 1.39 -12.03 -14.01
N ILE A 356 2.15 -11.93 -12.90
CA ILE A 356 2.93 -13.05 -12.37
C ILE A 356 2.02 -14.20 -11.96
N ILE A 357 0.95 -13.94 -11.20
CA ILE A 357 0.02 -14.97 -10.73
C ILE A 357 -0.64 -15.67 -11.93
N ASP A 358 -1.12 -14.91 -12.94
CA ASP A 358 -1.79 -15.46 -14.11
C ASP A 358 -0.88 -16.30 -15.01
N HIS A 359 0.39 -15.95 -15.13
CA HIS A 359 1.31 -16.57 -16.08
C HIS A 359 2.31 -17.54 -15.45
N CYS A 360 2.74 -17.29 -14.21
CA CYS A 360 3.81 -18.05 -13.57
C CYS A 360 3.28 -19.10 -12.60
N TYR A 361 2.17 -18.83 -11.87
CA TYR A 361 1.67 -19.78 -10.89
C TYR A 361 1.22 -21.09 -11.54
N GLY A 362 1.85 -22.20 -11.13
CA GLY A 362 1.59 -23.53 -11.69
C GLY A 362 2.15 -23.76 -13.11
N THR A 363 3.08 -22.91 -13.57
CA THR A 363 3.78 -23.04 -14.88
C THR A 363 5.29 -23.00 -14.69
N ASP A 364 6.04 -23.16 -15.80
CA ASP A 364 7.51 -23.03 -15.81
C ASP A 364 7.97 -21.58 -16.09
N LEU A 365 7.05 -20.61 -16.16
CA LEU A 365 7.39 -19.21 -16.36
C LEU A 365 7.70 -18.55 -15.02
N GLU A 366 8.71 -17.69 -14.97
CA GLU A 366 9.16 -17.02 -13.75
C GLU A 366 9.17 -15.48 -13.90
N SER A 367 8.73 -14.95 -15.04
CA SER A 367 8.80 -13.51 -15.34
C SER A 367 7.51 -12.95 -15.91
N VAL A 368 7.32 -11.63 -15.71
CA VAL A 368 6.21 -10.85 -16.27
C VAL A 368 6.14 -10.96 -17.77
N GLN A 369 4.94 -11.15 -18.30
CA GLN A 369 4.65 -11.16 -19.72
C GLN A 369 3.96 -9.83 -20.10
N ARG A 370 4.62 -9.00 -20.91
CA ARG A 370 4.10 -7.70 -21.31
C ARG A 370 3.74 -7.68 -22.80
N ALA A 371 2.57 -7.12 -23.12
CA ALA A 371 2.15 -6.93 -24.48
C ALA A 371 2.83 -5.71 -25.13
N LEU A 372 3.46 -5.90 -26.28
CA LEU A 372 4.07 -4.86 -27.07
C LEU A 372 3.22 -4.57 -28.30
N LEU A 373 2.62 -3.38 -28.37
CA LEU A 373 1.83 -2.92 -29.51
C LEU A 373 2.70 -2.39 -30.65
N GLY A 374 3.97 -2.12 -30.37
CA GLY A 374 4.93 -1.56 -31.33
C GLY A 374 4.75 -0.07 -31.55
N ILE A 375 4.30 0.67 -30.53
CA ILE A 375 4.19 2.13 -30.55
C ILE A 375 5.19 2.75 -29.60
N THR A 376 5.74 3.90 -29.98
CA THR A 376 6.49 4.79 -29.11
C THR A 376 5.62 6.00 -28.81
N LEU A 377 5.42 6.28 -27.52
CA LEU A 377 4.63 7.41 -27.07
C LEU A 377 5.51 8.59 -26.68
N GLY A 378 5.02 9.79 -26.93
CA GLY A 378 5.64 11.05 -26.51
C GLY A 378 4.61 11.99 -25.91
N ILE A 379 5.13 13.08 -25.35
CA ILE A 379 4.32 14.16 -24.79
C ILE A 379 4.55 15.39 -25.66
N SER A 380 3.49 15.95 -26.24
CA SER A 380 3.57 17.19 -27.06
C SER A 380 3.25 18.44 -26.26
N ASP A 381 2.49 18.32 -25.16
CA ASP A 381 2.16 19.40 -24.23
C ASP A 381 1.96 18.83 -22.82
N SER A 382 2.28 19.62 -21.80
CA SER A 382 2.09 19.28 -20.40
C SER A 382 1.76 20.53 -19.59
N LYS A 383 0.71 20.46 -18.78
CA LYS A 383 0.25 21.59 -17.95
C LYS A 383 -0.27 21.13 -16.59
N ALA A 384 -0.10 21.99 -15.60
CA ALA A 384 -0.78 21.84 -14.32
C ALA A 384 -2.20 22.44 -14.44
N VAL A 385 -3.20 21.66 -14.07
CA VAL A 385 -4.62 22.04 -14.06
C VAL A 385 -5.11 22.09 -12.62
N TYR A 386 -5.67 23.26 -12.25
CA TYR A 386 -6.30 23.44 -10.95
C TYR A 386 -7.78 23.10 -11.03
N ASP A 387 -8.20 22.09 -10.28
CA ASP A 387 -9.61 21.78 -10.13
C ASP A 387 -10.21 22.58 -8.97
N ALA A 388 -11.08 23.54 -9.31
CA ALA A 388 -11.73 24.40 -8.33
C ALA A 388 -12.74 23.67 -7.42
N GLN A 389 -13.20 22.46 -7.78
CA GLN A 389 -14.14 21.68 -6.97
C GLN A 389 -13.39 20.92 -5.87
N THR A 390 -12.26 20.33 -6.18
CA THR A 390 -11.43 19.58 -5.22
C THR A 390 -10.38 20.45 -4.55
N GLY A 391 -10.02 21.60 -5.13
CA GLY A 391 -8.93 22.45 -4.66
C GLY A 391 -7.54 21.88 -4.95
N MET A 392 -7.44 20.87 -5.82
CA MET A 392 -6.20 20.14 -6.10
C MET A 392 -5.62 20.51 -7.47
N PHE A 393 -4.31 20.34 -7.61
CA PHE A 393 -3.64 20.39 -8.92
C PHE A 393 -3.46 18.97 -9.45
N THR A 394 -3.71 18.81 -10.75
CA THR A 394 -3.35 17.63 -11.53
C THR A 394 -2.46 18.02 -12.70
N ILE A 395 -1.65 17.10 -13.17
CA ILE A 395 -0.88 17.28 -14.39
C ILE A 395 -1.65 16.61 -15.54
N GLU A 396 -1.91 17.34 -16.59
CA GLU A 396 -2.46 16.84 -17.85
C GLU A 396 -1.41 16.92 -18.95
N GLU A 397 -1.27 15.83 -19.68
CA GLU A 397 -0.34 15.70 -20.81
C GLU A 397 -1.13 15.42 -22.09
N THR A 398 -0.69 16.01 -23.20
CA THR A 398 -1.14 15.61 -24.52
C THR A 398 -0.22 14.49 -25.01
N VAL A 399 -0.72 13.25 -24.95
CA VAL A 399 0.03 12.06 -25.30
C VAL A 399 -0.11 11.78 -26.80
N ILE A 400 1.02 11.66 -27.49
CA ILE A 400 1.05 11.41 -28.94
C ILE A 400 1.79 10.13 -29.28
N VAL A 401 1.42 9.53 -30.41
CA VAL A 401 2.20 8.47 -31.06
C VAL A 401 3.39 9.13 -31.75
N GLN A 402 4.61 8.89 -31.26
CA GLN A 402 5.85 9.38 -31.84
C GLN A 402 6.36 8.51 -33.00
N ALA A 403 6.16 7.20 -32.88
CA ALA A 403 6.56 6.24 -33.91
C ALA A 403 5.73 4.96 -33.80
N VAL A 404 5.58 4.29 -34.93
CA VAL A 404 5.01 2.94 -35.01
C VAL A 404 6.05 2.02 -35.66
N SER A 405 6.33 0.89 -35.00
CA SER A 405 7.30 -0.10 -35.49
C SER A 405 6.71 -0.88 -36.67
N ALA A 406 7.45 -0.99 -37.78
CA ALA A 406 7.03 -1.72 -38.94
C ALA A 406 6.82 -3.22 -38.64
N GLY A 407 5.70 -3.78 -39.05
CA GLY A 407 5.30 -5.17 -38.81
C GLY A 407 4.77 -5.46 -37.39
N ALA A 408 4.66 -4.47 -36.53
CA ALA A 408 4.03 -4.62 -35.19
C ALA A 408 2.50 -4.57 -35.31
N LEU A 409 1.81 -4.91 -34.21
CA LEU A 409 0.33 -4.96 -34.18
C LEU A 409 -0.35 -3.62 -34.49
N ALA A 410 0.29 -2.50 -34.18
CA ALA A 410 -0.23 -1.16 -34.47
C ALA A 410 0.12 -0.67 -35.90
N ASP A 411 0.97 -1.41 -36.66
CA ASP A 411 1.41 -0.97 -37.97
C ASP A 411 0.24 -0.88 -38.95
N GLY A 412 0.15 0.24 -39.67
CA GLY A 412 -0.95 0.56 -40.58
C GLY A 412 -2.27 0.96 -39.89
N LEU A 413 -2.39 0.84 -38.57
CA LEU A 413 -3.57 1.22 -37.77
C LEU A 413 -3.38 2.59 -37.10
N LEU A 414 -2.28 2.77 -36.42
CA LEU A 414 -1.86 4.04 -35.80
C LEU A 414 -0.82 4.74 -36.68
N LYS A 415 -0.67 6.03 -36.51
CA LYS A 415 0.28 6.88 -37.23
C LYS A 415 1.01 7.81 -36.30
N GLU A 416 2.20 8.22 -36.71
CA GLU A 416 2.91 9.34 -36.07
C GLU A 416 2.04 10.60 -36.06
N GLY A 417 1.94 11.26 -34.90
CA GLY A 417 1.11 12.44 -34.67
C GLY A 417 -0.31 12.15 -34.17
N ASP A 418 -0.77 10.90 -34.14
CA ASP A 418 -2.05 10.57 -33.50
C ASP A 418 -2.01 10.97 -32.02
N VAL A 419 -3.02 11.74 -31.55
CA VAL A 419 -3.16 12.09 -30.12
C VAL A 419 -4.03 11.05 -29.45
N LEU A 420 -3.52 10.38 -28.42
CA LEU A 420 -4.28 9.42 -27.61
C LEU A 420 -5.27 10.16 -26.72
N VAL A 421 -6.55 9.83 -26.82
CA VAL A 421 -7.63 10.38 -25.98
C VAL A 421 -8.01 9.37 -24.90
N SER A 422 -8.24 8.12 -25.29
CA SER A 422 -8.57 7.02 -24.36
C SER A 422 -8.09 5.69 -24.90
N ALA A 423 -7.94 4.72 -24.00
CA ALA A 423 -7.70 3.32 -24.36
C ALA A 423 -8.60 2.41 -23.53
N ALA A 424 -8.99 1.27 -24.10
CA ALA A 424 -9.83 0.28 -23.43
C ALA A 424 -9.26 -1.12 -23.64
N ILE A 425 -9.32 -1.97 -22.60
CA ILE A 425 -9.14 -3.41 -22.71
C ILE A 425 -10.53 -4.06 -22.63
N ASN A 426 -10.94 -4.76 -23.66
CA ASN A 426 -12.24 -5.44 -23.74
C ASN A 426 -13.44 -4.52 -23.39
N GLY A 427 -13.37 -3.24 -23.78
CA GLY A 427 -14.39 -2.24 -23.53
C GLY A 427 -14.31 -1.50 -22.19
N ASN A 428 -13.40 -1.89 -21.28
CA ASN A 428 -13.11 -1.14 -20.05
C ASN A 428 -12.20 0.04 -20.40
N ALA A 429 -12.79 1.22 -20.56
CA ALA A 429 -12.09 2.41 -21.03
C ALA A 429 -11.42 3.20 -19.88
N LYS A 430 -10.25 3.75 -20.18
CA LYS A 430 -9.51 4.71 -19.35
C LYS A 430 -9.13 5.92 -20.21
N GLU A 431 -9.33 7.12 -19.71
CA GLU A 431 -8.81 8.34 -20.34
C GLU A 431 -7.27 8.37 -20.26
N ILE A 432 -6.65 8.84 -21.33
CA ILE A 432 -5.18 8.96 -21.41
C ILE A 432 -4.79 10.41 -21.25
N THR A 433 -4.77 10.87 -20.00
CA THR A 433 -4.34 12.22 -19.62
C THR A 433 -2.87 12.30 -19.22
N ARG A 434 -2.20 11.15 -19.09
CA ARG A 434 -0.78 11.02 -18.79
C ARG A 434 -0.17 9.92 -19.64
N GLN A 435 1.06 10.08 -20.06
CA GLN A 435 1.77 9.10 -20.90
C GLN A 435 1.82 7.71 -20.22
N PHE A 436 2.03 7.68 -18.92
CA PHE A 436 2.13 6.42 -18.17
C PHE A 436 0.84 5.62 -18.15
N HIS A 437 -0.34 6.22 -18.30
CA HIS A 437 -1.61 5.48 -18.33
C HIS A 437 -1.61 4.36 -19.36
N MET A 438 -1.10 4.63 -20.57
CA MET A 438 -1.03 3.62 -21.62
C MET A 438 0.10 2.61 -21.37
N ILE A 439 1.23 3.06 -20.83
CA ILE A 439 2.38 2.21 -20.54
C ILE A 439 2.01 1.19 -19.45
N ASP A 440 1.43 1.65 -18.34
CA ASP A 440 1.06 0.79 -17.21
C ASP A 440 -0.06 -0.18 -17.62
N MET A 441 -1.04 0.28 -18.41
CA MET A 441 -2.12 -0.55 -18.95
C MET A 441 -1.63 -1.77 -19.74
N SER A 442 -0.42 -1.70 -20.33
CA SER A 442 0.16 -2.83 -21.07
C SER A 442 0.49 -4.05 -20.19
N LEU A 443 0.56 -3.88 -18.86
CA LEU A 443 0.75 -4.96 -17.88
C LEU A 443 -0.52 -5.80 -17.67
N ASP A 444 -1.69 -5.20 -17.90
CA ASP A 444 -2.99 -5.84 -17.72
C ASP A 444 -3.50 -6.53 -19.00
N MET A 445 -2.79 -6.33 -20.12
CA MET A 445 -3.15 -6.90 -21.40
C MET A 445 -2.85 -8.40 -21.47
N ARG A 446 -3.79 -9.18 -22.01
CA ARG A 446 -3.67 -10.64 -22.18
C ARG A 446 -3.88 -11.05 -23.63
N VAL A 447 -3.37 -12.23 -24.02
CA VAL A 447 -3.63 -12.80 -25.35
C VAL A 447 -5.13 -12.99 -25.56
N GLY A 448 -5.63 -12.51 -26.68
CA GLY A 448 -7.05 -12.53 -27.04
C GLY A 448 -7.81 -11.27 -26.68
N ASP A 449 -7.23 -10.37 -25.88
CA ASP A 449 -7.85 -9.08 -25.58
C ASP A 449 -7.97 -8.22 -26.82
N VAL A 450 -9.03 -7.42 -26.85
CA VAL A 450 -9.23 -6.36 -27.84
C VAL A 450 -8.92 -5.02 -27.20
N ILE A 451 -7.86 -4.38 -27.68
CA ILE A 451 -7.46 -3.04 -27.26
C ILE A 451 -8.08 -2.03 -28.19
N THR A 452 -8.98 -1.19 -27.68
CA THR A 452 -9.57 -0.08 -28.42
C THR A 452 -8.86 1.21 -28.01
N MET A 453 -8.23 1.90 -28.95
CA MET A 453 -7.63 3.22 -28.73
C MET A 453 -8.40 4.27 -29.50
N ASN A 454 -8.93 5.27 -28.80
CA ASN A 454 -9.50 6.45 -29.42
C ASN A 454 -8.40 7.50 -29.59
N VAL A 455 -8.16 7.90 -30.83
CA VAL A 455 -7.13 8.87 -31.16
C VAL A 455 -7.73 10.02 -31.95
N LEU A 456 -7.19 11.22 -31.74
CA LEU A 456 -7.48 12.38 -32.55
C LEU A 456 -6.43 12.46 -33.67
N ARG A 457 -6.89 12.32 -34.96
CA ARG A 457 -6.07 12.37 -36.16
C ARG A 457 -6.64 13.43 -37.08
N ASP A 458 -5.83 14.43 -37.46
CA ASP A 458 -6.24 15.55 -38.33
C ASP A 458 -7.52 16.28 -37.85
N GLY A 459 -7.77 16.27 -36.52
CA GLY A 459 -8.95 16.90 -35.90
C GLY A 459 -10.19 15.99 -35.82
N GLU A 460 -10.11 14.75 -36.31
CA GLU A 460 -11.19 13.77 -36.24
C GLU A 460 -10.86 12.68 -35.21
N GLU A 461 -11.86 12.26 -34.42
CA GLU A 461 -11.72 11.15 -33.47
C GLU A 461 -11.90 9.83 -34.22
N ILE A 462 -10.92 8.92 -34.08
CA ILE A 462 -10.86 7.63 -34.73
C ILE A 462 -10.69 6.55 -33.67
N ALA A 463 -11.53 5.51 -33.69
CA ALA A 463 -11.38 4.32 -32.88
C ALA A 463 -10.53 3.28 -33.62
N VAL A 464 -9.44 2.84 -33.03
CA VAL A 464 -8.53 1.81 -33.54
C VAL A 464 -8.63 0.58 -32.64
N ASN A 465 -8.95 -0.58 -33.23
CA ASN A 465 -9.04 -1.84 -32.51
C ASN A 465 -7.86 -2.74 -32.86
N ILE A 466 -7.18 -3.26 -31.84
CA ILE A 466 -6.06 -4.20 -31.98
C ILE A 466 -6.38 -5.45 -31.15
N THR A 467 -6.41 -6.62 -31.78
CA THR A 467 -6.53 -7.89 -31.07
C THR A 467 -5.15 -8.42 -30.74
N LEU A 468 -4.91 -8.73 -29.46
CA LEU A 468 -3.62 -9.22 -28.99
C LEU A 468 -3.41 -10.69 -29.35
N THR A 469 -2.27 -10.97 -29.95
CA THR A 469 -1.84 -12.32 -30.32
C THR A 469 -0.69 -12.78 -29.44
N LYS A 470 -0.40 -14.07 -29.44
CA LYS A 470 0.69 -14.62 -28.62
C LYS A 470 2.06 -14.02 -28.97
N ASP A 471 2.25 -13.61 -30.23
CA ASP A 471 3.53 -13.08 -30.72
C ASP A 471 3.86 -11.67 -30.20
N CYS A 472 2.88 -10.98 -29.57
CA CYS A 472 3.12 -9.65 -28.98
C CYS A 472 3.60 -9.71 -27.52
N LEU A 473 3.58 -10.88 -26.88
CA LEU A 473 4.06 -11.03 -25.51
C LEU A 473 5.59 -11.12 -25.47
N THR A 474 6.16 -10.39 -24.54
CA THR A 474 7.61 -10.40 -24.26
C THR A 474 7.82 -10.55 -22.76
N ALA A 475 8.74 -11.45 -22.38
CA ALA A 475 9.18 -11.57 -21.00
C ALA A 475 9.92 -10.29 -20.57
N TYR A 476 9.61 -9.80 -19.36
CA TYR A 476 10.08 -8.50 -18.87
C TYR A 476 10.65 -8.60 -17.45
#